data_a7002b27d150d78eaa9158b7be61b145
#
_entry.id   a7002b27d150d78eaa9158b7be61b145
#
_cell.length_a   1.000
_cell.length_b   1.000
_cell.length_c   1.000
_cell.angle_alpha   90.00
_cell.angle_beta   90.00
_cell.angle_gamma   90.00
#
_symmetry.space_group_name_H-M   'P 1'
#
loop_
_entity.id
_entity.type
_entity.pdbx_description
1 polymer ?
#
loop_
_entity_poly.entity_id
_entity_poly.type
_entity_poly.pdbx_seq_one_letter_code
_entity_poly.pdbx_strand_id
1 'polypeptide(L)'
;MSDLPKKVDIQEEGPREGFQIETGPINTERKIELIDALSETGLKKIQVASFVNPKRVPGWADADAVIDGFGAKEGIVYHALWLNEKGIERAMQHSDKLTHMGSISTTASETFMKHNTNRGFEINREVQRGQLKLYKKYGIEVRRASLMTAFGCNFEGSVVPETAVERLREILDIAAEEGTDIEILSLADTMGWASPKGIKEVVGKVRETWPDKRVCLHLHDTRGMGVANVYAGMEMGVDLFDSSVAGLGGCPFAALKGAAGNVCT
;
A
#
# COMPACT_ATOMS: atom_id res chain seq x y z
N MET A 1 5.16 16.52 -27.51
CA MET A 1 6.06 15.67 -26.69
C MET A 1 5.19 15.16 -25.55
N SER A 2 5.24 13.88 -25.21
CA SER A 2 4.42 13.35 -24.11
C SER A 2 4.97 13.89 -22.79
N ASP A 3 4.10 14.38 -21.91
CA ASP A 3 4.46 14.83 -20.55
C ASP A 3 4.65 13.65 -19.58
N LEU A 4 4.91 12.46 -20.11
CA LEU A 4 5.17 11.26 -19.32
C LEU A 4 6.44 11.42 -18.47
N PRO A 5 6.47 10.90 -17.24
CA PRO A 5 7.66 10.92 -16.40
C PRO A 5 8.80 10.16 -17.10
N LYS A 6 10.02 10.70 -17.04
CA LYS A 6 11.20 10.07 -17.63
C LYS A 6 11.61 8.78 -16.92
N LYS A 7 11.20 8.63 -15.66
CA LYS A 7 11.47 7.49 -14.81
C LYS A 7 10.29 7.29 -13.85
N VAL A 8 9.99 6.06 -13.53
CA VAL A 8 9.06 5.70 -12.46
C VAL A 8 9.80 4.96 -11.34
N ASP A 9 9.34 5.15 -10.12
CA ASP A 9 9.77 4.37 -8.97
C ASP A 9 8.71 3.31 -8.68
N ILE A 10 9.18 2.08 -8.49
CA ILE A 10 8.33 0.93 -8.19
C ILE A 10 8.61 0.47 -6.76
N GLN A 11 7.56 0.29 -5.98
CA GLN A 11 7.58 -0.43 -4.72
C GLN A 11 6.98 -1.81 -4.94
N GLU A 12 7.81 -2.84 -4.78
CA GLU A 12 7.41 -4.23 -4.94
C GLU A 12 6.71 -4.73 -3.68
N GLU A 13 5.45 -5.13 -3.81
CA GLU A 13 4.60 -5.60 -2.70
C GLU A 13 4.38 -7.13 -2.75
N GLY A 14 4.81 -7.79 -3.82
CA GLY A 14 4.52 -9.20 -4.10
C GLY A 14 4.86 -10.15 -2.97
N PRO A 15 6.06 -10.09 -2.38
CA PRO A 15 6.40 -10.99 -1.27
C PRO A 15 5.44 -10.83 -0.10
N ARG A 16 5.11 -9.60 0.30
CA ARG A 16 4.23 -9.37 1.45
C ARG A 16 2.77 -9.68 1.12
N GLU A 17 2.24 -9.09 0.06
CA GLU A 17 0.82 -9.16 -0.25
C GLU A 17 0.44 -10.50 -0.87
N GLY A 18 1.26 -11.01 -1.78
CA GLY A 18 1.04 -12.28 -2.43
C GLY A 18 0.93 -13.43 -1.44
N PHE A 19 1.92 -13.58 -0.59
CA PHE A 19 1.94 -14.68 0.38
C PHE A 19 0.88 -14.54 1.49
N GLN A 20 0.22 -13.40 1.61
CA GLN A 20 -0.86 -13.21 2.55
C GLN A 20 -2.18 -13.85 2.10
N ILE A 21 -2.42 -13.93 0.80
CA ILE A 21 -3.71 -14.36 0.24
C ILE A 21 -3.65 -15.72 -0.47
N GLU A 22 -2.46 -16.23 -0.74
CA GLU A 22 -2.30 -17.54 -1.40
C GLU A 22 -2.88 -18.67 -0.54
N THR A 23 -3.53 -19.61 -1.21
CA THR A 23 -4.11 -20.79 -0.57
C THR A 23 -3.06 -21.88 -0.39
N GLY A 24 -2.64 -22.11 0.84
CA GLY A 24 -1.71 -23.16 1.21
C GLY A 24 -0.43 -22.60 1.83
N PRO A 25 0.32 -23.44 2.56
CA PRO A 25 1.56 -23.00 3.19
C PRO A 25 2.64 -22.80 2.13
N ILE A 26 3.12 -21.57 2.00
CA ILE A 26 4.37 -21.28 1.31
C ILE A 26 5.45 -21.35 2.36
N ASN A 27 6.45 -22.23 2.17
CA ASN A 27 7.51 -22.39 3.15
C ASN A 27 8.47 -21.18 3.17
N THR A 28 9.16 -21.02 4.27
CA THR A 28 10.08 -19.91 4.53
C THR A 28 11.16 -19.77 3.46
N GLU A 29 11.72 -20.89 3.01
CA GLU A 29 12.80 -20.93 2.01
C GLU A 29 12.34 -20.36 0.67
N ARG A 30 11.10 -20.64 0.25
CA ARG A 30 10.54 -20.09 -1.00
C ARG A 30 10.27 -18.59 -0.91
N LYS A 31 9.89 -18.09 0.26
CA LYS A 31 9.74 -16.64 0.48
C LYS A 31 11.08 -15.93 0.40
N ILE A 32 12.11 -16.51 1.02
CA ILE A 32 13.49 -16.02 0.97
C ILE A 32 14.00 -16.02 -0.47
N GLU A 33 13.85 -17.14 -1.19
CA GLU A 33 14.26 -17.28 -2.59
C GLU A 33 13.64 -16.18 -3.49
N LEU A 34 12.36 -15.86 -3.30
CA LEU A 34 11.71 -14.80 -4.06
C LEU A 34 12.28 -13.43 -3.71
N ILE A 35 12.49 -13.12 -2.43
CA ILE A 35 13.05 -11.83 -1.99
C ILE A 35 14.47 -11.65 -2.53
N ASP A 36 15.30 -12.69 -2.47
CA ASP A 36 16.65 -12.66 -3.00
C ASP A 36 16.65 -12.48 -4.53
N ALA A 37 15.78 -13.19 -5.27
CA ALA A 37 15.64 -13.02 -6.70
C ALA A 37 15.18 -11.60 -7.09
N LEU A 38 14.22 -11.03 -6.39
CA LEU A 38 13.76 -9.66 -6.60
C LEU A 38 14.87 -8.63 -6.33
N SER A 39 15.73 -8.92 -5.37
CA SER A 39 16.89 -8.06 -5.04
C SER A 39 17.94 -7.99 -6.16
N GLU A 40 17.89 -8.91 -7.15
CA GLU A 40 18.75 -8.89 -8.34
C GLU A 40 18.17 -8.13 -9.52
N THR A 41 16.90 -7.72 -9.47
CA THR A 41 16.18 -7.13 -10.60
C THR A 41 16.43 -5.64 -10.82
N GLY A 42 17.11 -4.98 -9.87
CA GLY A 42 17.30 -3.52 -9.89
C GLY A 42 16.22 -2.73 -9.16
N LEU A 43 15.21 -3.37 -8.61
CA LEU A 43 14.22 -2.77 -7.72
C LEU A 43 14.92 -2.08 -6.53
N LYS A 44 14.38 -0.92 -6.12
CA LYS A 44 14.96 -0.11 -5.04
C LYS A 44 14.18 -0.19 -3.73
N LYS A 45 12.98 -0.77 -3.77
CA LYS A 45 12.11 -0.85 -2.60
C LYS A 45 11.26 -2.11 -2.67
N ILE A 46 11.34 -2.95 -1.63
CA ILE A 46 10.65 -4.24 -1.56
C ILE A 46 9.99 -4.37 -0.18
N GLN A 47 8.69 -4.65 -0.16
CA GLN A 47 7.97 -5.00 1.06
C GLN A 47 8.07 -6.50 1.29
N VAL A 48 8.91 -6.90 2.24
CA VAL A 48 9.36 -8.29 2.38
C VAL A 48 8.55 -9.14 3.35
N ALA A 49 7.83 -8.55 4.29
CA ALA A 49 7.13 -9.28 5.33
C ALA A 49 5.95 -8.52 5.94
N SER A 50 5.16 -9.22 6.76
CA SER A 50 4.06 -8.65 7.52
C SER A 50 4.10 -9.12 8.98
N PHE A 51 4.24 -8.19 9.92
CA PHE A 51 4.17 -8.42 11.36
C PHE A 51 2.74 -8.28 11.90
N VAL A 52 1.82 -8.99 11.27
CA VAL A 52 0.42 -9.07 11.69
C VAL A 52 0.20 -10.26 12.63
N ASN A 53 -0.99 -10.36 13.21
CA ASN A 53 -1.34 -11.47 14.08
C ASN A 53 -1.33 -12.81 13.30
N PRO A 54 -0.44 -13.77 13.61
CA PRO A 54 -0.30 -15.02 12.86
C PRO A 54 -1.54 -15.92 12.93
N LYS A 55 -2.39 -15.75 13.92
CA LYS A 55 -3.68 -16.45 13.98
C LYS A 55 -4.68 -15.95 12.93
N ARG A 56 -4.54 -14.69 12.50
CA ARG A 56 -5.39 -14.09 11.45
C ARG A 56 -4.78 -14.23 10.06
N VAL A 57 -3.46 -14.20 9.97
CA VAL A 57 -2.71 -14.31 8.72
C VAL A 57 -1.61 -15.37 8.90
N PRO A 58 -1.96 -16.67 8.83
CA PRO A 58 -1.00 -17.76 9.06
C PRO A 58 0.17 -17.75 8.09
N GLY A 59 -0.02 -17.24 6.87
CA GLY A 59 1.01 -17.11 5.85
C GLY A 59 2.22 -16.27 6.28
N TRP A 60 2.10 -15.47 7.35
CA TRP A 60 3.18 -14.64 7.90
C TRP A 60 3.55 -14.99 9.33
N ALA A 61 3.25 -16.23 9.77
CA ALA A 61 3.67 -16.70 11.09
C ALA A 61 5.21 -16.79 11.23
N ASP A 62 5.90 -16.97 10.12
CA ASP A 62 7.36 -17.10 9.97
C ASP A 62 8.07 -15.80 9.57
N ALA A 63 7.45 -14.62 9.74
CA ALA A 63 7.99 -13.34 9.31
C ALA A 63 9.44 -13.08 9.80
N ASP A 64 9.73 -13.39 11.07
CA ASP A 64 11.07 -13.21 11.63
C ASP A 64 12.10 -14.10 10.90
N ALA A 65 11.78 -15.38 10.69
CA ALA A 65 12.67 -16.32 10.01
C ALA A 65 12.90 -15.94 8.53
N VAL A 66 11.90 -15.39 7.86
CA VAL A 66 12.04 -14.86 6.49
C VAL A 66 13.03 -13.71 6.48
N ILE A 67 12.90 -12.75 7.43
CA ILE A 67 13.80 -11.58 7.48
C ILE A 67 15.22 -12.02 7.83
N ASP A 68 15.38 -12.91 8.78
CA ASP A 68 16.71 -13.42 9.14
C ASP A 68 17.39 -14.13 7.96
N GLY A 69 16.61 -14.79 7.10
CA GLY A 69 17.11 -15.67 6.04
C GLY A 69 17.52 -14.97 4.74
N PHE A 70 16.89 -13.88 4.32
CA PHE A 70 17.24 -13.25 3.05
C PHE A 70 18.52 -12.42 3.11
N GLY A 71 19.22 -12.31 1.98
CA GLY A 71 20.45 -11.52 1.81
C GLY A 71 20.15 -10.05 1.49
N ALA A 72 20.17 -9.17 2.51
CA ALA A 72 19.98 -7.74 2.28
C ALA A 72 21.10 -7.15 1.41
N LYS A 73 20.74 -6.36 0.38
CA LYS A 73 21.68 -5.71 -0.54
C LYS A 73 21.72 -4.20 -0.32
N GLU A 74 22.91 -3.65 -0.43
CA GLU A 74 23.11 -2.21 -0.38
C GLU A 74 22.32 -1.50 -1.50
N GLY A 75 21.70 -0.37 -1.16
CA GLY A 75 20.93 0.45 -2.09
C GLY A 75 19.51 -0.06 -2.36
N ILE A 76 19.05 -1.09 -1.65
CA ILE A 76 17.65 -1.54 -1.65
C ILE A 76 17.04 -1.27 -0.27
N VAL A 77 15.86 -0.67 -0.27
CA VAL A 77 15.05 -0.44 0.93
C VAL A 77 14.14 -1.64 1.13
N TYR A 78 14.41 -2.43 2.17
CA TYR A 78 13.51 -3.49 2.61
C TYR A 78 12.65 -2.98 3.74
N HIS A 79 11.34 -3.19 3.65
CA HIS A 79 10.41 -2.78 4.70
C HIS A 79 9.33 -3.83 4.93
N ALA A 80 8.59 -3.69 6.01
CA ALA A 80 7.54 -4.63 6.38
C ALA A 80 6.25 -3.92 6.78
N LEU A 81 5.13 -4.64 6.75
CA LEU A 81 3.84 -4.17 7.23
C LEU A 81 3.67 -4.50 8.72
N TRP A 82 3.10 -3.57 9.47
CA TRP A 82 2.58 -3.77 10.83
C TRP A 82 1.29 -2.98 11.02
N LEU A 83 0.44 -3.43 11.95
CA LEU A 83 -0.86 -2.81 12.20
C LEU A 83 -1.04 -2.34 13.66
N ASN A 84 -0.08 -2.64 14.54
CA ASN A 84 -0.14 -2.31 15.96
C ASN A 84 1.25 -2.29 16.60
N GLU A 85 1.31 -1.86 17.84
CA GLU A 85 2.56 -1.72 18.60
C GLU A 85 3.37 -3.03 18.69
N LYS A 86 2.72 -4.18 18.91
CA LYS A 86 3.42 -5.48 18.93
C LYS A 86 4.09 -5.82 17.61
N GLY A 87 3.46 -5.44 16.49
CA GLY A 87 4.06 -5.59 15.16
C GLY A 87 5.28 -4.67 14.98
N ILE A 88 5.20 -3.43 15.46
CA ILE A 88 6.32 -2.49 15.46
C ILE A 88 7.49 -3.04 16.29
N GLU A 89 7.22 -3.49 17.51
CA GLU A 89 8.24 -4.04 18.42
C GLU A 89 8.98 -5.24 17.80
N ARG A 90 8.26 -6.11 17.09
CA ARG A 90 8.87 -7.22 16.34
C ARG A 90 9.73 -6.70 15.18
N ALA A 91 9.20 -5.79 14.37
CA ALA A 91 9.93 -5.22 13.24
C ALA A 91 11.22 -4.52 13.68
N MET A 92 11.19 -3.82 14.82
CA MET A 92 12.36 -3.11 15.36
C MET A 92 13.51 -4.06 15.75
N GLN A 93 13.25 -5.35 15.96
CA GLN A 93 14.31 -6.35 16.21
C GLN A 93 15.16 -6.63 14.97
N HIS A 94 14.70 -6.24 13.79
CA HIS A 94 15.36 -6.44 12.50
C HIS A 94 15.83 -5.13 11.86
N SER A 95 16.23 -4.15 12.67
CA SER A 95 16.66 -2.81 12.20
C SER A 95 17.97 -2.83 11.40
N ASP A 96 18.69 -3.92 11.42
CA ASP A 96 19.88 -4.18 10.59
C ASP A 96 19.53 -4.44 9.12
N LYS A 97 18.34 -4.96 8.83
CA LYS A 97 17.85 -5.27 7.48
C LYS A 97 16.67 -4.42 7.05
N LEU A 98 15.79 -4.02 7.98
CA LEU A 98 14.56 -3.31 7.67
C LEU A 98 14.69 -1.80 7.85
N THR A 99 14.21 -1.06 6.86
CA THR A 99 13.89 0.36 7.02
C THR A 99 12.48 0.49 7.58
N HIS A 100 12.35 1.11 8.74
CA HIS A 100 11.06 1.32 9.38
C HIS A 100 10.38 2.55 8.81
N MET A 101 9.27 2.34 8.10
CA MET A 101 8.47 3.40 7.48
C MET A 101 7.04 3.33 7.97
N GLY A 102 6.57 4.43 8.54
CA GLY A 102 5.19 4.56 8.97
C GLY A 102 4.27 5.00 7.84
N SER A 103 3.02 4.61 7.94
CA SER A 103 1.94 5.11 7.09
C SER A 103 0.64 5.22 7.87
N ILE A 104 -0.21 6.15 7.45
CA ILE A 104 -1.57 6.28 7.94
C ILE A 104 -2.55 6.01 6.81
N SER A 105 -3.77 5.58 7.13
CA SER A 105 -4.71 5.17 6.09
C SER A 105 -6.16 5.48 6.43
N THR A 106 -6.92 5.75 5.36
CA THR A 106 -8.38 5.84 5.38
C THR A 106 -8.95 5.17 4.14
N THR A 107 -10.25 5.23 3.96
CA THR A 107 -10.94 4.67 2.78
C THR A 107 -12.04 5.63 2.32
N ALA A 108 -12.37 5.59 1.04
CA ALA A 108 -13.48 6.36 0.51
C ALA A 108 -14.86 5.75 0.83
N SER A 109 -14.91 4.49 1.26
CA SER A 109 -16.14 3.76 1.61
C SER A 109 -16.18 3.36 3.07
N GLU A 110 -17.16 3.87 3.81
CA GLU A 110 -17.35 3.48 5.22
C GLU A 110 -17.80 2.04 5.36
N THR A 111 -18.61 1.55 4.45
CA THR A 111 -19.04 0.13 4.42
C THR A 111 -17.86 -0.80 4.24
N PHE A 112 -16.95 -0.50 3.30
CA PHE A 112 -15.71 -1.25 3.17
C PHE A 112 -14.88 -1.22 4.45
N MET A 113 -14.71 -0.05 5.08
CA MET A 113 -13.95 0.09 6.32
C MET A 113 -14.54 -0.79 7.43
N LYS A 114 -15.87 -0.81 7.58
CA LYS A 114 -16.57 -1.66 8.55
C LYS A 114 -16.31 -3.15 8.29
N HIS A 115 -16.36 -3.59 7.04
CA HIS A 115 -16.06 -4.99 6.68
C HIS A 115 -14.58 -5.37 6.89
N ASN A 116 -13.67 -4.48 6.51
CA ASN A 116 -12.22 -4.74 6.53
C ASN A 116 -11.63 -4.66 7.96
N THR A 117 -12.05 -3.66 8.74
CA THR A 117 -11.42 -3.36 10.03
C THR A 117 -12.39 -3.36 11.22
N ASN A 118 -13.68 -3.59 10.99
CA ASN A 118 -14.75 -3.47 11.97
C ASN A 118 -14.82 -2.08 12.63
N ARG A 119 -14.58 -1.01 11.84
CA ARG A 119 -14.54 0.39 12.30
C ARG A 119 -15.30 1.28 11.33
N GLY A 120 -15.88 2.39 11.84
CA GLY A 120 -16.35 3.51 11.04
C GLY A 120 -15.28 4.60 10.93
N PHE A 121 -15.55 5.64 10.16
CA PHE A 121 -14.62 6.76 9.94
C PHE A 121 -14.17 7.43 11.23
N GLU A 122 -15.08 7.68 12.16
CA GLU A 122 -14.78 8.35 13.42
C GLU A 122 -13.78 7.56 14.27
N ILE A 123 -14.03 6.26 14.44
CA ILE A 123 -13.10 5.37 15.16
C ILE A 123 -11.75 5.29 14.42
N ASN A 124 -11.77 5.27 13.08
CA ASN A 124 -10.53 5.24 12.32
C ASN A 124 -9.68 6.49 12.56
N ARG A 125 -10.28 7.69 12.65
CA ARG A 125 -9.55 8.93 12.98
C ARG A 125 -8.76 8.79 14.28
N GLU A 126 -9.39 8.29 15.33
CA GLU A 126 -8.72 8.08 16.62
C GLU A 126 -7.61 7.01 16.55
N VAL A 127 -7.86 5.95 15.77
CA VAL A 127 -6.84 4.92 15.52
C VAL A 127 -5.61 5.51 14.80
N GLN A 128 -5.82 6.37 13.79
CA GLN A 128 -4.70 6.99 13.07
C GLN A 128 -3.93 7.98 13.96
N ARG A 129 -4.61 8.76 14.83
CA ARG A 129 -3.94 9.56 15.86
C ARG A 129 -3.07 8.69 16.79
N GLY A 130 -3.63 7.60 17.28
CA GLY A 130 -2.89 6.64 18.11
C GLY A 130 -1.67 6.06 17.38
N GLN A 131 -1.83 5.76 16.10
CA GLN A 131 -0.74 5.23 15.27
C GLN A 131 0.39 6.25 15.08
N LEU A 132 0.07 7.53 14.82
CA LEU A 132 1.07 8.61 14.72
C LEU A 132 1.86 8.77 16.03
N LYS A 133 1.17 8.71 17.17
CA LYS A 133 1.85 8.76 18.51
C LYS A 133 2.78 7.56 18.73
N LEU A 134 2.37 6.36 18.27
CA LEU A 134 3.24 5.18 18.33
C LEU A 134 4.47 5.36 17.42
N TYR A 135 4.29 5.82 16.20
CA TYR A 135 5.42 6.09 15.30
C TYR A 135 6.40 7.09 15.91
N LYS A 136 5.89 8.17 16.49
CA LYS A 136 6.72 9.16 17.20
C LYS A 136 7.47 8.54 18.38
N LYS A 137 6.81 7.68 19.17
CA LYS A 137 7.43 6.94 20.29
C LYS A 137 8.62 6.10 19.84
N TYR A 138 8.50 5.43 18.69
CA TYR A 138 9.55 4.55 18.15
C TYR A 138 10.51 5.24 17.16
N GLY A 139 10.40 6.55 16.96
CA GLY A 139 11.24 7.30 16.01
C GLY A 139 11.02 6.90 14.55
N ILE A 140 9.84 6.39 14.22
CA ILE A 140 9.49 5.95 12.86
C ILE A 140 8.92 7.14 12.08
N GLU A 141 9.55 7.46 10.96
CA GLU A 141 9.09 8.51 10.08
C GLU A 141 7.82 8.10 9.33
N VAL A 142 6.87 9.03 9.21
CA VAL A 142 5.60 8.81 8.49
C VAL A 142 5.53 9.79 7.33
N ARG A 143 5.67 9.28 6.12
CA ARG A 143 5.64 10.10 4.89
C ARG A 143 4.44 9.82 4.01
N ARG A 144 3.67 8.76 4.27
CA ARG A 144 2.62 8.27 3.37
C ARG A 144 1.26 8.26 4.06
N ALA A 145 0.27 8.85 3.38
CA ALA A 145 -1.15 8.66 3.67
C ALA A 145 -1.82 7.90 2.53
N SER A 146 -2.56 6.84 2.86
CA SER A 146 -3.18 5.96 1.89
C SER A 146 -4.70 6.07 1.92
N LEU A 147 -5.32 6.22 0.76
CA LEU A 147 -6.76 6.16 0.55
C LEU A 147 -7.11 4.85 -0.15
N MET A 148 -7.73 3.92 0.57
CA MET A 148 -8.29 2.70 -0.02
C MET A 148 -9.63 2.99 -0.71
N THR A 149 -10.02 2.13 -1.65
CA THR A 149 -11.24 2.27 -2.47
C THR A 149 -11.35 3.63 -3.17
N ALA A 150 -10.22 4.21 -3.55
CA ALA A 150 -10.15 5.58 -4.07
C ALA A 150 -10.96 5.82 -5.35
N PHE A 151 -11.29 4.77 -6.09
CA PHE A 151 -12.00 4.84 -7.38
C PHE A 151 -13.39 4.18 -7.32
N GLY A 152 -13.69 3.50 -6.23
CA GLY A 152 -14.95 2.79 -6.03
C GLY A 152 -14.79 1.46 -5.29
N CYS A 153 -15.92 0.88 -4.92
CA CYS A 153 -15.97 -0.43 -4.29
C CYS A 153 -17.28 -1.17 -4.57
N ASN A 154 -17.26 -2.48 -4.31
CA ASN A 154 -18.43 -3.34 -4.54
C ASN A 154 -19.60 -3.07 -3.57
N PHE A 155 -19.39 -2.27 -2.52
CA PHE A 155 -20.43 -1.97 -1.52
C PHE A 155 -21.18 -0.67 -1.83
N GLU A 156 -20.47 0.38 -2.28
CA GLU A 156 -21.04 1.73 -2.43
C GLU A 156 -20.90 2.27 -3.87
N GLY A 157 -20.32 1.48 -4.78
CA GLY A 157 -20.17 1.87 -6.18
C GLY A 157 -18.96 2.79 -6.44
N SER A 158 -19.09 3.65 -7.45
CA SER A 158 -18.02 4.55 -7.88
C SER A 158 -17.82 5.70 -6.86
N VAL A 159 -16.57 6.11 -6.70
CA VAL A 159 -16.17 7.25 -5.87
C VAL A 159 -15.92 8.46 -6.76
N VAL A 160 -16.53 9.59 -6.43
CA VAL A 160 -16.27 10.85 -7.13
C VAL A 160 -15.00 11.52 -6.59
N PRO A 161 -14.28 12.31 -7.42
CA PRO A 161 -13.00 12.92 -7.03
C PRO A 161 -13.08 13.76 -5.73
N GLU A 162 -14.20 14.43 -5.51
CA GLU A 162 -14.45 15.26 -4.32
C GLU A 162 -14.42 14.42 -3.03
N THR A 163 -15.00 13.22 -3.05
CA THR A 163 -14.97 12.29 -1.90
C THR A 163 -13.54 11.83 -1.61
N ALA A 164 -12.74 11.53 -2.64
CA ALA A 164 -11.35 11.18 -2.45
C ALA A 164 -10.55 12.31 -1.77
N VAL A 165 -10.76 13.54 -2.23
CA VAL A 165 -10.14 14.74 -1.63
C VAL A 165 -10.60 14.95 -0.20
N GLU A 166 -11.90 14.84 0.08
CA GLU A 166 -12.44 14.99 1.44
C GLU A 166 -11.82 13.99 2.42
N ARG A 167 -11.76 12.72 2.07
CA ARG A 167 -11.17 11.68 2.93
C ARG A 167 -9.66 11.85 3.12
N LEU A 168 -8.93 12.26 2.08
CA LEU A 168 -7.52 12.60 2.21
C LEU A 168 -7.30 13.82 3.10
N ARG A 169 -8.14 14.85 2.98
CA ARG A 169 -8.05 16.05 3.83
C ARG A 169 -8.18 15.70 5.31
N GLU A 170 -9.17 14.89 5.67
CA GLU A 170 -9.36 14.46 7.06
C GLU A 170 -8.11 13.79 7.65
N ILE A 171 -7.47 12.90 6.89
CA ILE A 171 -6.29 12.20 7.41
C ILE A 171 -5.04 13.08 7.42
N LEU A 172 -4.93 14.04 6.50
CA LEU A 172 -3.87 15.04 6.49
C LEU A 172 -4.00 16.03 7.64
N ASP A 173 -5.23 16.43 7.98
CA ASP A 173 -5.49 17.32 9.13
C ASP A 173 -5.06 16.62 10.43
N ILE A 174 -5.37 15.33 10.60
CA ILE A 174 -4.90 14.52 11.73
C ILE A 174 -3.38 14.46 11.79
N ALA A 175 -2.71 14.26 10.64
CA ALA A 175 -1.26 14.23 10.58
C ALA A 175 -0.65 15.58 10.99
N ALA A 176 -1.21 16.68 10.49
CA ALA A 176 -0.77 18.04 10.83
C ALA A 176 -0.98 18.37 12.31
N GLU A 177 -2.14 17.99 12.90
CA GLU A 177 -2.39 18.14 14.33
C GLU A 177 -1.37 17.41 15.21
N GLU A 178 -0.87 16.25 14.75
CA GLU A 178 0.17 15.47 15.44
C GLU A 178 1.61 15.89 15.02
N GLY A 179 1.75 16.97 14.24
CA GLY A 179 3.05 17.51 13.81
C GLY A 179 3.79 16.65 12.79
N THR A 180 3.05 15.92 11.96
CA THR A 180 3.61 15.03 10.92
C THR A 180 3.29 15.60 9.53
N ASP A 181 4.31 15.81 8.70
CA ASP A 181 4.14 16.19 7.30
C ASP A 181 4.09 14.94 6.41
N ILE A 182 3.04 14.83 5.63
CA ILE A 182 2.84 13.75 4.68
C ILE A 182 3.31 14.21 3.30
N GLU A 183 4.24 13.48 2.71
CA GLU A 183 4.80 13.78 1.39
C GLU A 183 4.11 13.01 0.26
N ILE A 184 3.59 11.83 0.55
CA ILE A 184 3.05 10.88 -0.45
C ILE A 184 1.57 10.61 -0.17
N LEU A 185 0.74 10.84 -1.17
CA LEU A 185 -0.67 10.45 -1.19
C LEU A 185 -0.84 9.20 -2.05
N SER A 186 -1.17 8.08 -1.41
CA SER A 186 -1.38 6.82 -2.09
C SER A 186 -2.86 6.58 -2.36
N LEU A 187 -3.21 6.37 -3.62
CA LEU A 187 -4.56 6.09 -4.08
C LEU A 187 -4.66 4.61 -4.48
N ALA A 188 -5.43 3.84 -3.72
CA ALA A 188 -5.56 2.41 -3.96
C ALA A 188 -6.87 2.05 -4.66
N ASP A 189 -6.75 1.34 -5.78
CA ASP A 189 -7.85 0.69 -6.48
C ASP A 189 -8.15 -0.68 -5.87
N THR A 190 -8.56 -0.67 -4.62
CA THR A 190 -8.68 -1.84 -3.74
C THR A 190 -9.49 -2.99 -4.34
N MET A 191 -10.51 -2.69 -5.15
CA MET A 191 -11.40 -3.69 -5.75
C MET A 191 -11.42 -3.66 -7.29
N GLY A 192 -10.43 -3.03 -7.93
CA GLY A 192 -10.31 -2.95 -9.36
C GLY A 192 -11.42 -2.14 -10.05
N TRP A 193 -11.88 -1.07 -9.44
CA TRP A 193 -12.92 -0.19 -9.97
C TRP A 193 -12.38 0.92 -10.88
N ALA A 194 -11.08 1.15 -10.83
CA ALA A 194 -10.45 2.20 -11.61
C ALA A 194 -10.59 1.95 -13.13
N SER A 195 -10.76 3.03 -13.84
CA SER A 195 -10.66 3.11 -15.29
C SER A 195 -9.69 4.24 -15.66
N PRO A 196 -9.11 4.26 -16.87
CA PRO A 196 -8.21 5.35 -17.27
C PRO A 196 -8.83 6.75 -17.09
N LYS A 197 -10.13 6.88 -17.35
CA LYS A 197 -10.88 8.12 -17.09
C LYS A 197 -10.91 8.44 -15.59
N GLY A 198 -11.31 7.48 -14.76
CA GLY A 198 -11.38 7.67 -13.30
C GLY A 198 -10.01 7.98 -12.67
N ILE A 199 -8.93 7.35 -13.16
CA ILE A 199 -7.57 7.70 -12.76
C ILE A 199 -7.29 9.18 -13.03
N LYS A 200 -7.55 9.66 -14.25
CA LYS A 200 -7.29 11.05 -14.62
C LYS A 200 -8.11 12.04 -13.79
N GLU A 201 -9.38 11.73 -13.54
CA GLU A 201 -10.27 12.58 -12.74
C GLU A 201 -9.82 12.68 -11.28
N VAL A 202 -9.59 11.54 -10.61
CA VAL A 202 -9.21 11.51 -9.20
C VAL A 202 -7.80 12.05 -8.99
N VAL A 203 -6.82 11.59 -9.77
CA VAL A 203 -5.42 12.07 -9.68
C VAL A 203 -5.35 13.56 -10.00
N GLY A 204 -6.07 14.00 -11.03
CA GLY A 204 -6.14 15.42 -11.42
C GLY A 204 -6.62 16.27 -10.25
N LYS A 205 -7.73 15.87 -9.60
CA LYS A 205 -8.32 16.61 -8.47
C LYS A 205 -7.41 16.60 -7.24
N VAL A 206 -6.76 15.49 -6.95
CA VAL A 206 -5.80 15.39 -5.85
C VAL A 206 -4.59 16.31 -6.09
N ARG A 207 -4.02 16.32 -7.30
CA ARG A 207 -2.88 17.18 -7.65
C ARG A 207 -3.25 18.67 -7.69
N GLU A 208 -4.45 19.00 -8.13
CA GLU A 208 -4.98 20.38 -8.06
C GLU A 208 -5.03 20.85 -6.59
N THR A 209 -5.44 19.98 -5.69
CA THR A 209 -5.60 20.32 -4.27
C THR A 209 -4.27 20.36 -3.51
N TRP A 210 -3.33 19.45 -3.82
CA TRP A 210 -2.03 19.34 -3.17
C TRP A 210 -0.92 19.19 -4.23
N PRO A 211 -0.54 20.26 -4.91
CA PRO A 211 0.42 20.23 -6.02
C PRO A 211 1.85 19.80 -5.58
N ASP A 212 2.18 20.02 -4.33
CA ASP A 212 3.51 19.72 -3.77
C ASP A 212 3.64 18.28 -3.25
N LYS A 213 2.54 17.54 -3.20
CA LYS A 213 2.57 16.15 -2.71
C LYS A 213 2.73 15.16 -3.87
N ARG A 214 3.59 14.18 -3.68
CA ARG A 214 3.77 13.10 -4.65
C ARG A 214 2.60 12.13 -4.58
N VAL A 215 2.05 11.73 -5.73
CA VAL A 215 1.00 10.73 -5.81
C VAL A 215 1.60 9.36 -6.06
N CYS A 216 1.16 8.36 -5.30
CA CYS A 216 1.42 6.94 -5.54
C CYS A 216 0.14 6.26 -5.99
N LEU A 217 0.21 5.40 -6.99
CA LEU A 217 -0.91 4.55 -7.38
C LEU A 217 -0.65 3.09 -6.98
N HIS A 218 -1.63 2.51 -6.27
CA HIS A 218 -1.68 1.09 -5.94
C HIS A 218 -2.89 0.50 -6.69
N LEU A 219 -2.60 -0.20 -7.78
CA LEU A 219 -3.62 -0.60 -8.74
C LEU A 219 -3.80 -2.11 -8.79
N HIS A 220 -5.06 -2.54 -8.85
CA HIS A 220 -5.42 -3.94 -9.04
C HIS A 220 -5.85 -4.20 -10.49
N ASP A 221 -5.46 -5.36 -11.00
CA ASP A 221 -5.78 -5.81 -12.35
C ASP A 221 -7.01 -6.71 -12.42
N THR A 222 -7.85 -6.66 -11.40
CA THR A 222 -9.05 -7.50 -11.23
C THR A 222 -9.96 -7.54 -12.47
N ARG A 223 -10.00 -6.47 -13.26
CA ARG A 223 -10.79 -6.34 -14.50
C ARG A 223 -9.93 -6.18 -15.76
N GLY A 224 -8.64 -6.50 -15.69
CA GLY A 224 -7.72 -6.37 -16.83
C GLY A 224 -7.42 -4.92 -17.22
N MET A 225 -7.59 -3.97 -16.29
CA MET A 225 -7.37 -2.54 -16.55
C MET A 225 -6.09 -1.98 -15.90
N GLY A 226 -5.36 -2.82 -15.16
CA GLY A 226 -4.21 -2.39 -14.36
C GLY A 226 -3.18 -1.60 -15.16
N VAL A 227 -2.66 -2.16 -16.26
CA VAL A 227 -1.65 -1.49 -17.11
C VAL A 227 -2.19 -0.23 -17.79
N ALA A 228 -3.46 -0.26 -18.24
CA ALA A 228 -4.10 0.92 -18.83
C ALA A 228 -4.24 2.05 -17.80
N ASN A 229 -4.53 1.72 -16.55
CA ASN A 229 -4.61 2.65 -15.43
C ASN A 229 -3.23 3.19 -15.03
N VAL A 230 -2.17 2.37 -15.06
CA VAL A 230 -0.77 2.84 -14.90
C VAL A 230 -0.44 3.89 -15.94
N TYR A 231 -0.73 3.59 -17.21
CA TYR A 231 -0.46 4.53 -18.29
C TYR A 231 -1.22 5.85 -18.12
N ALA A 232 -2.51 5.78 -17.77
CA ALA A 232 -3.31 6.97 -17.46
C ALA A 232 -2.74 7.77 -16.27
N GLY A 233 -2.21 7.09 -15.24
CA GLY A 233 -1.52 7.74 -14.14
C GLY A 233 -0.25 8.46 -14.59
N MET A 234 0.57 7.84 -15.44
CA MET A 234 1.75 8.49 -16.01
C MET A 234 1.40 9.72 -16.84
N GLU A 235 0.30 9.69 -17.62
CA GLU A 235 -0.18 10.88 -18.36
C GLU A 235 -0.58 12.02 -17.40
N MET A 236 -0.97 11.70 -16.16
CA MET A 236 -1.21 12.68 -15.09
C MET A 236 0.06 13.03 -14.30
N GLY A 237 1.24 12.57 -14.74
CA GLY A 237 2.53 12.85 -14.13
C GLY A 237 2.78 12.03 -12.83
N VAL A 238 2.09 10.92 -12.63
CA VAL A 238 2.41 9.98 -11.54
C VAL A 238 3.67 9.20 -11.90
N ASP A 239 4.61 9.17 -10.98
CA ASP A 239 5.92 8.54 -11.14
C ASP A 239 6.24 7.51 -10.03
N LEU A 240 5.28 7.20 -9.18
CA LEU A 240 5.42 6.23 -8.09
C LEU A 240 4.26 5.23 -8.13
N PHE A 241 4.59 3.94 -8.16
CA PHE A 241 3.62 2.85 -8.24
C PHE A 241 3.97 1.74 -7.25
N ASP A 242 2.94 1.19 -6.60
CA ASP A 242 3.02 -0.12 -5.97
C ASP A 242 2.65 -1.16 -7.03
N SER A 243 3.39 -2.24 -7.10
CA SER A 243 3.14 -3.36 -8.00
C SER A 243 3.55 -4.68 -7.37
N SER A 244 3.25 -5.77 -8.02
CA SER A 244 3.52 -7.08 -7.47
C SER A 244 4.01 -8.03 -8.56
N VAL A 245 5.15 -8.66 -8.32
CA VAL A 245 5.66 -9.70 -9.23
C VAL A 245 4.58 -10.73 -9.55
N ALA A 246 4.46 -11.07 -10.83
CA ALA A 246 3.46 -12.00 -11.36
C ALA A 246 1.98 -11.59 -11.06
N GLY A 247 1.72 -10.34 -10.69
CA GLY A 247 0.37 -9.90 -10.31
C GLY A 247 -0.13 -10.53 -9.01
N LEU A 248 0.76 -10.97 -8.13
CA LEU A 248 0.42 -11.56 -6.83
C LEU A 248 -0.36 -10.58 -5.94
N GLY A 249 -1.11 -11.10 -4.99
CA GLY A 249 -1.87 -10.29 -4.04
C GLY A 249 -3.29 -10.00 -4.50
N GLY A 250 -3.86 -8.90 -4.02
CA GLY A 250 -5.21 -8.47 -4.31
C GLY A 250 -6.09 -8.38 -3.06
N CYS A 251 -7.35 -8.01 -3.26
CA CYS A 251 -8.30 -7.80 -2.18
C CYS A 251 -9.31 -8.95 -2.09
N PRO A 252 -9.47 -9.59 -0.93
CA PRO A 252 -10.47 -10.66 -0.76
C PRO A 252 -11.91 -10.16 -0.97
N PHE A 253 -12.17 -8.86 -0.86
CA PHE A 253 -13.49 -8.27 -1.09
C PHE A 253 -13.73 -7.87 -2.55
N ALA A 254 -12.78 -8.07 -3.46
CA ALA A 254 -12.98 -7.81 -4.89
C ALA A 254 -14.01 -8.76 -5.51
N ALA A 255 -14.27 -9.91 -4.88
CA ALA A 255 -15.33 -10.88 -5.18
C ALA A 255 -15.28 -11.52 -6.59
N LEU A 256 -14.16 -11.43 -7.30
CA LEU A 256 -13.93 -12.09 -8.58
C LEU A 256 -12.94 -13.24 -8.40
N LYS A 257 -13.50 -14.45 -8.23
CA LYS A 257 -12.67 -15.66 -8.08
C LYS A 257 -11.78 -15.87 -9.32
N GLY A 258 -10.47 -16.03 -9.09
CA GLY A 258 -9.50 -16.24 -10.16
C GLY A 258 -9.13 -14.99 -10.95
N ALA A 259 -9.58 -13.81 -10.54
CA ALA A 259 -9.09 -12.55 -11.11
C ALA A 259 -7.64 -12.29 -10.69
N ALA A 260 -6.90 -11.58 -11.56
CA ALA A 260 -5.58 -11.07 -11.22
C ALA A 260 -5.64 -10.16 -9.98
N GLY A 261 -4.54 -10.12 -9.24
CA GLY A 261 -4.40 -9.27 -8.05
C GLY A 261 -3.90 -7.87 -8.40
N ASN A 262 -2.70 -7.56 -7.93
CA ASN A 262 -2.04 -6.29 -8.24
C ASN A 262 -1.66 -6.18 -9.73
N VAL A 263 -1.43 -4.96 -10.19
CA VAL A 263 -0.74 -4.75 -11.46
C VAL A 263 0.66 -5.38 -11.39
N CYS A 264 1.03 -6.08 -12.46
CA CYS A 264 2.31 -6.80 -12.50
C CYS A 264 3.49 -5.83 -12.61
N THR A 265 4.54 -6.11 -11.83
CA THR A 265 5.83 -5.42 -11.87
C THR A 265 6.55 -5.64 -13.19
#